data_a5b09cb12c389db440f5fc7dab7be18c
#
_entry.id   a5b09cb12c389db440f5fc7dab7be18c
#
_cell.length_a   1.000
_cell.length_b   1.000
_cell.length_c   1.000
_cell.angle_alpha   90.00
_cell.angle_beta   90.00
_cell.angle_gamma   90.00
#
_symmetry.space_group_name_H-M   'P 1'
#
loop_
_entity.id
_entity.type
_entity.pdbx_description
1 polymer ?
#
loop_
_entity_poly.entity_id
_entity_poly.type
_entity_poly.pdbx_seq_one_letter_code
_entity_poly.pdbx_strand_id
1 'polypeptide(L)'
;MSTVKITTTLGDIVVSLYDETPLHRDNFLKLAAEGYYDGLLFHRVIKDFMVQGGDPDSKGAPAGKRLGMGGPGYAVKAEINARLFHKRGALCAARLGDEVNPGRESSGSQFYIVWGSVYKPAQLKQMEKQMQQNQVTIAFNDLVAAHKDEIMDMRR
;
A
#
# COMPACT_ATOMS: atom_id res chain seq x y z
N MET A 1 -7.74 19.90 2.21
CA MET A 1 -7.11 18.93 1.28
C MET A 1 -6.02 19.62 0.48
N SER A 2 -4.78 19.13 0.55
CA SER A 2 -3.66 19.61 -0.26
C SER A 2 -3.64 18.89 -1.60
N THR A 3 -3.29 19.60 -2.68
CA THR A 3 -3.22 19.04 -4.04
C THR A 3 -1.77 19.06 -4.53
N VAL A 4 -1.33 17.97 -5.15
CA VAL A 4 0.00 17.83 -5.75
C VAL A 4 -0.17 17.45 -7.22
N LYS A 5 0.63 18.09 -8.08
CA LYS A 5 0.75 17.75 -9.50
C LYS A 5 2.05 16.99 -9.73
N ILE A 6 1.95 15.79 -10.25
CA ILE A 6 3.08 14.95 -10.69
C ILE A 6 3.18 15.10 -12.21
N THR A 7 4.20 15.80 -12.68
CA THR A 7 4.46 15.99 -14.12
C THR A 7 5.32 14.83 -14.63
N THR A 8 4.86 14.15 -15.66
CA THR A 8 5.57 13.02 -16.29
C THR A 8 5.77 13.27 -17.78
N THR A 9 6.62 12.47 -18.41
CA THR A 9 6.84 12.49 -19.87
C THR A 9 5.59 12.11 -20.67
N LEU A 10 4.58 11.51 -20.02
CA LEU A 10 3.32 11.09 -20.64
C LEU A 10 2.12 11.98 -20.27
N GLY A 11 2.34 13.01 -19.47
CA GLY A 11 1.31 13.93 -19.01
C GLY A 11 1.29 14.16 -17.50
N ASP A 12 0.38 14.96 -17.04
CA ASP A 12 0.24 15.37 -15.65
C ASP A 12 -0.76 14.47 -14.90
N ILE A 13 -0.42 14.11 -13.67
CA ILE A 13 -1.30 13.42 -12.73
C ILE A 13 -1.55 14.37 -11.56
N VAL A 14 -2.82 14.68 -11.28
CA VAL A 14 -3.20 15.53 -10.15
C VAL A 14 -3.81 14.67 -9.07
N VAL A 15 -3.25 14.74 -7.85
CA VAL A 15 -3.70 13.99 -6.69
C VAL A 15 -4.08 14.92 -5.55
N SER A 16 -5.14 14.58 -4.81
CA SER A 16 -5.54 15.25 -3.58
C SER A 16 -5.17 14.38 -2.39
N LEU A 17 -4.45 14.95 -1.44
CA LEU A 17 -3.99 14.25 -0.24
C LEU A 17 -5.04 14.40 0.87
N TYR A 18 -5.34 13.29 1.54
CA TYR A 18 -6.30 13.24 2.63
C TYR A 18 -5.77 13.92 3.90
N ASP A 19 -6.64 14.63 4.61
CA ASP A 19 -6.30 15.26 5.90
C ASP A 19 -6.34 14.24 7.06
N GLU A 20 -7.00 13.10 6.85
CA GLU A 20 -7.09 11.97 7.79
C GLU A 20 -5.80 11.17 7.92
N THR A 21 -4.82 11.41 7.06
CA THR A 21 -3.48 10.79 7.11
C THR A 21 -2.39 11.87 7.14
N PRO A 22 -2.33 12.68 8.22
CA PRO A 22 -1.48 13.86 8.28
C PRO A 22 0.02 13.54 8.18
N LEU A 23 0.51 12.45 8.77
CA LEU A 23 1.92 12.08 8.70
C LEU A 23 2.35 11.77 7.26
N HIS A 24 1.55 10.99 6.53
CA HIS A 24 1.81 10.66 5.13
C HIS A 24 1.66 11.88 4.23
N ARG A 25 0.61 12.68 4.44
CA ARG A 25 0.37 13.91 3.68
C ARG A 25 1.55 14.88 3.81
N ASP A 26 1.93 15.20 5.04
CA ASP A 26 2.93 16.22 5.31
C ASP A 26 4.33 15.76 4.87
N ASN A 27 4.64 14.47 5.04
CA ASN A 27 5.87 13.87 4.52
C ASN A 27 5.93 13.94 2.99
N PHE A 28 4.85 13.59 2.29
CA PHE A 28 4.82 13.65 0.82
C PHE A 28 4.96 15.08 0.32
N LEU A 29 4.28 16.06 0.95
CA LEU A 29 4.38 17.48 0.62
C LEU A 29 5.80 18.02 0.84
N LYS A 30 6.43 17.65 1.97
CA LYS A 30 7.82 18.03 2.27
C LYS A 30 8.76 17.53 1.17
N LEU A 31 8.74 16.25 0.84
CA LEU A 31 9.60 15.67 -0.19
C LEU A 31 9.34 16.26 -1.57
N ALA A 32 8.08 16.55 -1.90
CA ALA A 32 7.73 17.22 -3.15
C ALA A 32 8.30 18.65 -3.21
N ALA A 33 8.20 19.40 -2.12
CA ALA A 33 8.74 20.77 -2.04
C ALA A 33 10.27 20.80 -2.11
N GLU A 34 10.94 19.76 -1.62
CA GLU A 34 12.40 19.59 -1.69
C GLU A 34 12.89 19.11 -3.07
N GLY A 35 11.99 18.84 -4.04
CA GLY A 35 12.34 18.30 -5.35
C GLY A 35 12.84 16.84 -5.29
N TYR A 36 12.57 16.14 -4.20
CA TYR A 36 13.03 14.76 -4.00
C TYR A 36 12.58 13.80 -5.10
N TYR A 37 11.40 14.01 -5.63
CA TYR A 37 10.81 13.16 -6.67
C TYR A 37 11.25 13.51 -8.09
N ASP A 38 12.01 14.58 -8.28
CA ASP A 38 12.39 15.07 -9.61
C ASP A 38 13.36 14.11 -10.32
N GLY A 39 12.97 13.68 -11.51
CA GLY A 39 13.72 12.75 -12.35
C GLY A 39 13.68 11.29 -11.89
N LEU A 40 12.80 10.94 -10.94
CA LEU A 40 12.57 9.55 -10.54
C LEU A 40 11.71 8.81 -11.57
N LEU A 41 11.82 7.49 -11.59
CA LEU A 41 11.05 6.62 -12.46
C LEU A 41 9.87 5.97 -11.73
N PHE A 42 8.80 5.68 -12.46
CA PHE A 42 7.87 4.63 -12.06
C PHE A 42 8.55 3.29 -12.34
N HIS A 43 9.27 2.79 -11.35
CA HIS A 43 10.19 1.65 -11.48
C HIS A 43 9.49 0.28 -11.45
N ARG A 44 8.21 0.24 -11.06
CA ARG A 44 7.43 -0.99 -11.00
C ARG A 44 6.02 -0.74 -11.54
N VAL A 45 5.65 -1.49 -12.57
CA VAL A 45 4.33 -1.42 -13.19
C VAL A 45 3.74 -2.82 -13.24
N ILE A 46 2.58 -3.02 -12.63
CA ILE A 46 1.85 -4.28 -12.68
C ILE A 46 0.49 -4.02 -13.31
N LYS A 47 0.24 -4.70 -14.42
CA LYS A 47 -1.04 -4.63 -15.14
C LYS A 47 -2.20 -4.97 -14.21
N ASP A 48 -3.29 -4.22 -14.33
CA ASP A 48 -4.51 -4.38 -13.55
C ASP A 48 -4.33 -4.28 -12.03
N PHE A 49 -3.20 -3.72 -11.58
CA PHE A 49 -2.92 -3.50 -10.18
C PHE A 49 -2.46 -2.07 -9.88
N MET A 50 -1.21 -1.69 -10.21
CA MET A 50 -0.67 -0.38 -9.83
C MET A 50 0.57 0.03 -10.62
N VAL A 51 0.94 1.31 -10.50
CA VAL A 51 2.25 1.86 -10.88
C VAL A 51 2.92 2.41 -9.63
N GLN A 52 4.19 2.10 -9.40
CA GLN A 52 4.96 2.45 -8.20
C GLN A 52 6.19 3.29 -8.56
N GLY A 53 6.39 4.35 -7.79
CA GLY A 53 7.52 5.27 -7.88
C GLY A 53 8.07 5.65 -6.50
N GLY A 54 8.92 6.69 -6.47
CA GLY A 54 9.45 7.26 -5.22
C GLY A 54 10.72 6.60 -4.69
N ASP A 55 11.35 5.72 -5.48
CA ASP A 55 12.67 5.17 -5.16
C ASP A 55 13.76 6.14 -5.64
N PRO A 56 14.58 6.75 -4.75
CA PRO A 56 15.64 7.67 -5.14
C PRO A 56 16.72 7.03 -6.03
N ASP A 57 16.93 5.73 -5.89
CA ASP A 57 17.88 4.97 -6.70
C ASP A 57 17.46 4.84 -8.17
N SER A 58 16.23 5.22 -8.48
CA SER A 58 15.69 5.20 -9.85
C SER A 58 16.15 6.40 -10.68
N LYS A 59 16.68 7.45 -10.05
CA LYS A 59 17.17 8.64 -10.76
C LYS A 59 18.34 8.30 -11.68
N GLY A 60 18.14 8.45 -12.99
CA GLY A 60 19.17 8.12 -13.98
C GLY A 60 19.57 6.64 -14.00
N ALA A 61 18.75 5.74 -13.46
CA ALA A 61 19.07 4.33 -13.38
C ALA A 61 19.17 3.69 -14.77
N PRO A 62 20.24 2.92 -15.06
CA PRO A 62 20.34 2.16 -16.30
C PRO A 62 19.31 1.03 -16.34
N ALA A 63 18.98 0.59 -17.56
CA ALA A 63 18.09 -0.56 -17.75
C ALA A 63 18.65 -1.81 -17.04
N GLY A 64 17.77 -2.55 -16.36
CA GLY A 64 18.13 -3.76 -15.60
C GLY A 64 18.62 -3.52 -14.17
N LYS A 65 18.80 -2.28 -13.72
CA LYS A 65 19.09 -2.00 -12.31
C LYS A 65 17.94 -2.46 -11.43
N ARG A 66 18.24 -3.23 -10.39
CA ARG A 66 17.25 -3.61 -9.38
C ARG A 66 16.87 -2.39 -8.53
N LEU A 67 15.58 -2.06 -8.50
CA LEU A 67 15.00 -0.92 -7.80
C LEU A 67 13.94 -1.38 -6.79
N GLY A 68 13.45 -0.45 -5.97
CA GLY A 68 12.39 -0.70 -4.99
C GLY A 68 12.87 -0.85 -3.55
N MET A 69 14.17 -0.65 -3.29
CA MET A 69 14.75 -0.74 -1.94
C MET A 69 15.20 0.61 -1.39
N GLY A 70 15.29 1.64 -2.24
CA GLY A 70 15.73 2.97 -1.84
C GLY A 70 14.69 3.76 -1.06
N GLY A 71 15.14 4.75 -0.30
CA GLY A 71 14.30 5.64 0.49
C GLY A 71 15.09 6.75 1.17
N PRO A 72 14.42 7.67 1.89
CA PRO A 72 15.06 8.82 2.54
C PRO A 72 15.76 8.48 3.88
N GLY A 73 15.89 7.20 4.23
CA GLY A 73 16.53 6.76 5.47
C GLY A 73 15.61 6.71 6.69
N TYR A 74 14.30 6.86 6.50
CA TYR A 74 13.29 6.74 7.56
C TYR A 74 12.01 6.11 7.02
N ALA A 75 11.17 5.62 7.93
CA ALA A 75 9.82 5.12 7.68
C ALA A 75 8.77 6.06 8.27
N VAL A 76 7.55 6.01 7.74
CA VAL A 76 6.39 6.76 8.25
C VAL A 76 5.49 5.79 9.03
N LYS A 77 5.10 6.16 10.25
CA LYS A 77 4.20 5.36 11.08
C LYS A 77 2.88 5.10 10.37
N ALA A 78 2.31 3.94 10.59
CA ALA A 78 1.04 3.54 9.97
C ALA A 78 -0.12 4.48 10.35
N GLU A 79 -0.89 4.92 9.34
CA GLU A 79 -2.13 5.68 9.49
C GLU A 79 -3.26 4.93 8.76
N ILE A 80 -3.46 3.66 9.11
CA ILE A 80 -4.44 2.80 8.44
C ILE A 80 -5.85 3.19 8.86
N ASN A 81 -6.69 3.56 7.88
CA ASN A 81 -8.08 3.96 8.10
C ASN A 81 -8.99 3.13 7.18
N ALA A 82 -9.96 2.43 7.76
CA ALA A 82 -10.88 1.56 7.02
C ALA A 82 -11.73 2.28 5.97
N ARG A 83 -11.92 3.61 6.10
CA ARG A 83 -12.64 4.42 5.12
C ARG A 83 -11.79 4.79 3.90
N LEU A 84 -10.45 4.69 4.02
CA LEU A 84 -9.50 5.01 2.97
C LEU A 84 -8.97 3.72 2.35
N PHE A 85 -9.69 3.19 1.37
CA PHE A 85 -9.35 1.94 0.71
C PHE A 85 -8.73 2.17 -0.68
N HIS A 86 -8.10 1.13 -1.20
CA HIS A 86 -7.36 1.12 -2.47
C HIS A 86 -8.29 1.13 -3.70
N LYS A 87 -9.06 2.18 -3.88
CA LYS A 87 -9.84 2.39 -5.10
C LYS A 87 -8.96 2.86 -6.26
N ARG A 88 -9.43 2.69 -7.51
CA ARG A 88 -8.74 3.18 -8.69
C ARG A 88 -8.43 4.68 -8.55
N GLY A 89 -7.19 5.06 -8.86
CA GLY A 89 -6.68 6.43 -8.72
C GLY A 89 -6.20 6.79 -7.31
N ALA A 90 -6.31 5.90 -6.31
CA ALA A 90 -5.75 6.17 -4.98
C ALA A 90 -4.23 6.23 -5.03
N LEU A 91 -3.66 7.30 -4.44
CA LEU A 91 -2.24 7.39 -4.12
C LEU A 91 -2.01 6.75 -2.75
N CYS A 92 -1.18 5.72 -2.70
CA CYS A 92 -0.93 4.92 -1.51
C CYS A 92 0.56 4.87 -1.19
N ALA A 93 0.92 4.91 0.09
CA ALA A 93 2.29 4.68 0.52
C ALA A 93 2.65 3.20 0.38
N ALA A 94 3.85 2.91 -0.17
CA ALA A 94 4.36 1.55 -0.24
C ALA A 94 4.89 1.10 1.13
N ARG A 95 4.82 -0.20 1.42
CA ARG A 95 5.39 -0.78 2.63
C ARG A 95 5.84 -2.23 2.41
N LEU A 96 6.67 -2.72 3.30
CA LEU A 96 7.03 -4.13 3.36
C LEU A 96 5.89 -4.98 3.96
N GLY A 97 5.92 -6.28 3.71
CA GLY A 97 4.94 -7.22 4.26
C GLY A 97 5.01 -7.33 5.80
N ASP A 98 3.91 -7.75 6.42
CA ASP A 98 3.76 -7.79 7.88
C ASP A 98 4.80 -8.69 8.57
N GLU A 99 5.31 -9.73 7.89
CA GLU A 99 6.33 -10.64 8.43
C GLU A 99 7.65 -9.94 8.78
N VAL A 100 8.05 -8.94 7.97
CA VAL A 100 9.30 -8.17 8.14
C VAL A 100 9.04 -6.76 8.67
N ASN A 101 7.78 -6.35 8.73
CA ASN A 101 7.34 -5.04 9.17
C ASN A 101 6.05 -5.14 10.00
N PRO A 102 6.12 -5.72 11.21
CA PRO A 102 4.94 -5.90 12.08
C PRO A 102 4.31 -4.57 12.51
N GLY A 103 5.07 -3.48 12.55
CA GLY A 103 4.58 -2.12 12.81
C GLY A 103 3.82 -1.51 11.64
N ARG A 104 3.79 -2.17 10.47
CA ARG A 104 3.14 -1.72 9.24
C ARG A 104 3.54 -0.31 8.80
N GLU A 105 4.76 0.09 9.15
CA GLU A 105 5.29 1.40 8.75
C GLU A 105 5.43 1.47 7.23
N SER A 106 5.20 2.65 6.70
CA SER A 106 5.34 2.91 5.26
C SER A 106 6.75 3.34 4.91
N SER A 107 7.15 3.08 3.67
CA SER A 107 8.35 3.71 3.10
C SER A 107 8.27 5.22 3.24
N GLY A 108 9.40 5.85 3.57
CA GLY A 108 9.49 7.31 3.68
C GLY A 108 9.25 8.05 2.36
N SER A 109 9.41 7.39 1.20
CA SER A 109 9.24 8.06 -0.11
C SER A 109 8.50 7.24 -1.16
N GLN A 110 8.52 5.91 -1.09
CA GLN A 110 7.90 5.11 -2.14
C GLN A 110 6.38 5.10 -2.03
N PHE A 111 5.73 5.29 -3.16
CA PHE A 111 4.28 5.31 -3.30
C PHE A 111 3.85 4.54 -4.53
N TYR A 112 2.57 4.19 -4.60
CA TYR A 112 1.97 3.65 -5.80
C TYR A 112 0.61 4.27 -6.07
N ILE A 113 0.24 4.28 -7.35
CA ILE A 113 -1.08 4.72 -7.81
C ILE A 113 -1.84 3.48 -8.26
N VAL A 114 -3.00 3.26 -7.67
CA VAL A 114 -3.84 2.10 -7.96
C VAL A 114 -4.49 2.23 -9.33
N TRP A 115 -4.26 1.25 -10.20
CA TRP A 115 -5.04 1.07 -11.43
C TRP A 115 -6.23 0.15 -11.16
N GLY A 116 -5.96 -1.01 -10.59
CA GLY A 116 -6.93 -2.01 -10.19
C GLY A 116 -7.67 -2.67 -11.37
N SER A 117 -8.46 -3.67 -11.02
CA SER A 117 -9.36 -4.36 -11.95
C SER A 117 -10.81 -3.92 -11.74
N VAL A 118 -11.61 -3.97 -12.80
CA VAL A 118 -13.05 -3.74 -12.70
C VAL A 118 -13.76 -5.07 -12.51
N TYR A 119 -14.49 -5.20 -11.41
CA TYR A 119 -15.24 -6.40 -11.07
C TYR A 119 -16.72 -6.24 -11.42
N LYS A 120 -17.32 -7.30 -11.98
CA LYS A 120 -18.78 -7.39 -12.17
C LYS A 120 -19.48 -7.59 -10.81
N PRO A 121 -20.73 -7.14 -10.64
CA PRO A 121 -21.47 -7.31 -9.36
C PRO A 121 -21.48 -8.74 -8.82
N ALA A 122 -21.60 -9.75 -9.72
CA ALA A 122 -21.57 -11.15 -9.33
C ALA A 122 -20.21 -11.58 -8.73
N GLN A 123 -19.08 -11.06 -9.27
CA GLN A 123 -17.74 -11.33 -8.76
C GLN A 123 -17.55 -10.68 -7.39
N LEU A 124 -18.02 -9.43 -7.20
CA LEU A 124 -17.97 -8.76 -5.90
C LEU A 124 -18.72 -9.55 -4.83
N LYS A 125 -19.93 -10.04 -5.16
CA LYS A 125 -20.74 -10.86 -4.25
C LYS A 125 -20.06 -12.19 -3.89
N GLN A 126 -19.36 -12.80 -4.84
CA GLN A 126 -18.57 -14.00 -4.57
C GLN A 126 -17.36 -13.72 -3.67
N MET A 127 -16.65 -12.61 -3.92
CA MET A 127 -15.52 -12.17 -3.08
C MET A 127 -15.97 -11.85 -1.65
N GLU A 128 -17.09 -11.15 -1.49
CA GLU A 128 -17.70 -10.87 -0.18
C GLU A 128 -17.99 -12.15 0.60
N LYS A 129 -18.64 -13.11 -0.04
CA LYS A 129 -18.92 -14.43 0.56
C LYS A 129 -17.64 -15.16 0.97
N GLN A 130 -16.59 -15.11 0.13
CA GLN A 130 -15.30 -15.72 0.44
C GLN A 130 -14.62 -15.04 1.63
N MET A 131 -14.68 -13.70 1.69
CA MET A 131 -14.12 -12.93 2.82
C MET A 131 -14.83 -13.26 4.13
N GLN A 132 -16.17 -13.34 4.13
CA GLN A 132 -16.95 -13.74 5.29
C GLN A 132 -16.56 -15.14 5.77
N GLN A 133 -16.42 -16.09 4.83
CA GLN A 133 -16.05 -17.47 5.15
C GLN A 133 -14.63 -17.56 5.72
N ASN A 134 -13.69 -16.77 5.20
CA ASN A 134 -12.33 -16.68 5.74
C ASN A 134 -12.33 -16.11 7.16
N GLN A 135 -13.12 -15.07 7.45
CA GLN A 135 -13.24 -14.50 8.80
C GLN A 135 -13.78 -15.52 9.80
N VAL A 136 -14.80 -16.30 9.42
CA VAL A 136 -15.34 -17.39 10.26
C VAL A 136 -14.27 -18.45 10.52
N THR A 137 -13.50 -18.82 9.49
CA THR A 137 -12.44 -19.82 9.62
C THR A 137 -11.31 -19.32 10.56
N ILE A 138 -10.91 -18.05 10.46
CA ILE A 138 -9.91 -17.46 11.36
C ILE A 138 -10.43 -17.47 12.80
N ALA A 139 -11.64 -16.96 13.03
CA ALA A 139 -12.24 -16.94 14.37
C ALA A 139 -12.37 -18.35 14.98
N PHE A 140 -12.74 -19.34 14.16
CA PHE A 140 -12.80 -20.75 14.60
C PHE A 140 -11.41 -21.28 14.99
N ASN A 141 -10.40 -21.03 14.17
CA ASN A 141 -9.03 -21.48 14.47
C ASN A 141 -8.46 -20.82 15.73
N ASP A 142 -8.74 -19.52 15.93
CA ASP A 142 -8.34 -18.80 17.15
C ASP A 142 -9.02 -19.38 18.39
N LEU A 143 -10.31 -19.71 18.29
CA LEU A 143 -11.06 -20.36 19.38
C LEU A 143 -10.50 -21.74 19.70
N VAL A 144 -10.20 -22.57 18.68
CA VAL A 144 -9.59 -23.89 18.85
C VAL A 144 -8.19 -23.78 19.48
N ALA A 145 -7.40 -22.79 19.06
CA ALA A 145 -6.08 -22.57 19.64
C ALA A 145 -6.15 -22.15 21.11
N ALA A 146 -7.11 -21.29 21.47
CA ALA A 146 -7.33 -20.84 22.85
C ALA A 146 -7.79 -21.94 23.79
N HIS A 147 -8.51 -22.97 23.28
CA HIS A 147 -9.08 -24.07 24.09
C HIS A 147 -8.42 -25.43 23.77
N LYS A 148 -7.20 -25.41 23.26
CA LYS A 148 -6.50 -26.62 22.78
C LYS A 148 -6.41 -27.73 23.84
N ASP A 149 -6.10 -27.39 25.06
CA ASP A 149 -5.92 -28.37 26.15
C ASP A 149 -7.26 -29.01 26.56
N GLU A 150 -8.32 -28.24 26.65
CA GLU A 150 -9.69 -28.71 26.92
C GLU A 150 -10.19 -29.67 25.82
N ILE A 151 -9.93 -29.34 24.56
CA ILE A 151 -10.30 -30.18 23.40
C ILE A 151 -9.52 -31.49 23.40
N MET A 152 -8.25 -31.46 23.80
CA MET A 152 -7.41 -32.67 23.89
C MET A 152 -7.87 -33.56 25.02
N ASP A 153 -8.31 -33.02 26.15
CA ASP A 153 -8.83 -33.80 27.27
C ASP A 153 -10.18 -34.48 26.98
N MET A 154 -11.03 -33.83 26.18
CA MET A 154 -12.31 -34.45 25.73
C MET A 154 -12.12 -35.62 24.76
N ARG A 155 -10.93 -35.84 24.21
CA ARG A 155 -10.59 -36.96 23.29
C ARG A 155 -9.99 -38.16 24.00
N ARG A 156 -9.77 -38.12 25.32
CA ARG A 156 -9.29 -39.22 26.17
C ARG A 156 -10.44 -39.93 26.83
#